data_d0c4f8e58835fc0d852b96292409bba7
#
_entry.id   d0c4f8e58835fc0d852b96292409bba7
#
_cell.length_a   1.000
_cell.length_b   1.000
_cell.length_c   1.000
_cell.angle_alpha   90.00
_cell.angle_beta   90.00
_cell.angle_gamma   90.00
#
_symmetry.space_group_name_H-M   'P 1'
#
loop_
_entity.id
_entity.type
_entity.pdbx_description
1 polymer ?
#
loop_
_entity_poly.entity_id
_entity_poly.type
_entity_poly.pdbx_seq_one_letter_code
_entity_poly.pdbx_strand_id
1 'polypeptide(L)'
;MTFLEPCKKGEYFGTGQFHLRLLKTIPAQPQKKYLPAYLFEMVANGQPVGRCTLRVGYNDLVEYAGNIGYEVEEEHRGHHYALISCRLLLRLARRHRMEEVLITCREDNFASRRTCEQLGATPAGRVDVPVNHEMYRADSDAPLLQYRYRLGLELRPVTEQELVEVGKLYECVTADQLAGENYSGWDTEYPKEWTARELFAQGGLYGLFEQQTGQLVASAAYDNCFDSCYQQVSWSRTVEQDKLLCVHTLAVHPDWQGLGLGRRLMRFAQQQAQQNGMEGVRIDTGVGNLPGLHLYHQLGFTDVQTLQQDVHYEGDRTEYQFLEWYC
;
A
#
# COMPACT_ATOMS: atom_id res chain seq x y z
N MET A 1 10.97 -7.68 19.92
CA MET A 1 10.14 -7.30 18.75
C MET A 1 8.77 -7.92 18.93
N THR A 2 7.72 -7.12 18.88
CA THR A 2 6.34 -7.61 18.94
C THR A 2 5.91 -8.00 17.53
N PHE A 3 5.40 -9.20 17.34
CA PHE A 3 4.83 -9.61 16.06
C PHE A 3 3.56 -8.82 15.75
N LEU A 4 3.41 -8.41 14.50
CA LEU A 4 2.18 -7.81 14.02
C LEU A 4 1.22 -8.92 13.57
N GLU A 5 -0.05 -8.78 13.92
CA GLU A 5 -1.08 -9.65 13.36
C GLU A 5 -1.15 -9.46 11.84
N PRO A 6 -0.97 -10.51 11.04
CA PRO A 6 -1.02 -10.41 9.58
C PRO A 6 -2.37 -9.97 9.03
N CYS A 7 -3.45 -10.34 9.72
CA CYS A 7 -4.81 -9.90 9.42
C CYS A 7 -5.64 -9.71 10.69
N LYS A 8 -6.75 -8.97 10.57
CA LYS A 8 -7.60 -8.60 11.72
C LYS A 8 -8.20 -9.80 12.50
N LYS A 9 -8.20 -10.99 11.95
CA LYS A 9 -8.75 -12.21 12.58
C LYS A 9 -7.72 -13.32 12.79
N GLY A 10 -6.41 -13.02 12.69
CA GLY A 10 -5.32 -13.91 13.07
C GLY A 10 -5.05 -15.10 12.15
N GLU A 11 -5.88 -15.37 11.16
CA GLU A 11 -5.76 -16.62 10.39
C GLU A 11 -5.35 -16.41 8.94
N TYR A 12 -5.78 -15.32 8.30
CA TYR A 12 -5.64 -15.16 6.86
C TYR A 12 -5.02 -13.83 6.47
N PHE A 13 -4.09 -13.87 5.52
CA PHE A 13 -3.45 -12.71 4.93
C PHE A 13 -3.51 -12.84 3.40
N GLY A 14 -4.43 -12.13 2.78
CA GLY A 14 -4.76 -12.23 1.36
C GLY A 14 -6.24 -12.04 1.14
N THR A 15 -6.71 -12.23 -0.07
CA THR A 15 -8.11 -12.06 -0.48
C THR A 15 -8.56 -13.17 -1.42
N GLY A 16 -9.89 -13.45 -1.40
CA GLY A 16 -10.52 -14.30 -2.40
C GLY A 16 -10.03 -15.74 -2.37
N GLN A 17 -9.65 -16.23 -3.55
CA GLN A 17 -9.31 -17.64 -3.76
C GLN A 17 -7.92 -18.03 -3.24
N PHE A 18 -7.04 -17.05 -2.94
CA PHE A 18 -5.69 -17.29 -2.44
C PHE A 18 -5.41 -16.46 -1.19
N HIS A 19 -4.90 -17.12 -0.15
CA HIS A 19 -4.48 -16.45 1.08
C HIS A 19 -3.34 -17.18 1.78
N LEU A 20 -2.65 -16.47 2.67
CA LEU A 20 -1.65 -17.04 3.57
C LEU A 20 -2.27 -17.27 4.95
N ARG A 21 -2.28 -18.51 5.41
CA ARG A 21 -2.68 -18.91 6.76
C ARG A 21 -1.47 -18.94 7.67
N LEU A 22 -1.49 -18.15 8.75
CA LEU A 22 -0.38 -18.13 9.69
C LEU A 22 -0.32 -19.46 10.46
N LEU A 23 0.77 -20.21 10.28
CA LEU A 23 1.05 -21.42 11.02
C LEU A 23 1.78 -21.13 12.33
N LYS A 24 2.78 -20.22 12.29
CA LYS A 24 3.64 -19.98 13.43
C LYS A 24 4.34 -18.62 13.33
N THR A 25 4.46 -17.94 14.47
CA THR A 25 5.44 -16.88 14.69
C THR A 25 6.68 -17.49 15.38
N ILE A 26 7.86 -17.17 14.87
CA ILE A 26 9.13 -17.68 15.36
C ILE A 26 9.87 -16.51 16.01
N PRO A 27 10.06 -16.47 17.32
CA PRO A 27 10.79 -15.39 17.97
C PRO A 27 12.28 -15.41 17.58
N ALA A 28 12.92 -14.24 17.67
CA ALA A 28 14.36 -14.14 17.46
C ALA A 28 15.13 -15.08 18.41
N GLN A 29 16.20 -15.68 17.90
CA GLN A 29 17.12 -16.49 18.69
C GLN A 29 18.54 -15.89 18.53
N PRO A 30 18.91 -14.87 19.32
CA PRO A 30 20.16 -14.12 19.13
C PRO A 30 21.42 -15.01 19.20
N GLN A 31 21.40 -16.05 20.05
CA GLN A 31 22.53 -16.99 20.18
C GLN A 31 22.80 -17.79 18.90
N LYS A 32 21.75 -18.01 18.08
CA LYS A 32 21.85 -18.67 16.77
C LYS A 32 21.84 -17.68 15.62
N LYS A 33 21.82 -16.38 15.90
CA LYS A 33 21.62 -15.28 14.92
C LYS A 33 20.32 -15.41 14.12
N TYR A 34 19.30 -16.13 14.60
CA TYR A 34 18.03 -16.26 13.90
C TYR A 34 17.17 -15.02 14.12
N LEU A 35 16.70 -14.46 13.03
CA LEU A 35 15.74 -13.35 13.02
C LEU A 35 14.34 -13.84 13.40
N PRO A 36 13.51 -12.95 13.95
CA PRO A 36 12.11 -13.25 14.12
C PRO A 36 11.46 -13.49 12.74
N ALA A 37 10.56 -14.47 12.68
CA ALA A 37 9.98 -14.84 11.40
C ALA A 37 8.50 -15.26 11.54
N TYR A 38 7.79 -15.14 10.41
CA TYR A 38 6.48 -15.74 10.21
C TYR A 38 6.61 -16.96 9.30
N LEU A 39 5.90 -18.01 9.65
CA LEU A 39 5.70 -19.17 8.78
C LEU A 39 4.23 -19.25 8.39
N PHE A 40 3.97 -19.26 7.10
CA PHE A 40 2.63 -19.37 6.52
C PHE A 40 2.46 -20.64 5.71
N GLU A 41 1.25 -21.11 5.66
CA GLU A 41 0.75 -22.03 4.65
C GLU A 41 0.08 -21.23 3.54
N MET A 42 0.37 -21.56 2.31
CA MET A 42 -0.31 -21.05 1.13
C MET A 42 -1.58 -21.83 0.92
N VAL A 43 -2.72 -21.16 0.86
CA VAL A 43 -4.03 -21.82 0.64
C VAL A 43 -4.66 -21.23 -0.62
N ALA A 44 -4.99 -22.10 -1.57
CA ALA A 44 -5.68 -21.76 -2.80
C ALA A 44 -6.98 -22.57 -2.91
N ASN A 45 -8.11 -21.92 -3.16
CA ASN A 45 -9.42 -22.57 -3.26
C ASN A 45 -9.72 -23.51 -2.07
N GLY A 46 -9.29 -23.11 -0.87
CA GLY A 46 -9.48 -23.90 0.36
C GLY A 46 -8.50 -25.07 0.56
N GLN A 47 -7.56 -25.29 -0.36
CA GLN A 47 -6.57 -26.37 -0.29
C GLN A 47 -5.17 -25.82 0.01
N PRO A 48 -4.38 -26.48 0.89
CA PRO A 48 -2.97 -26.19 1.04
C PRO A 48 -2.22 -26.46 -0.27
N VAL A 49 -1.38 -25.52 -0.69
CA VAL A 49 -0.61 -25.63 -1.94
C VAL A 49 0.89 -25.37 -1.76
N GLY A 50 1.32 -25.10 -0.53
CA GLY A 50 2.71 -24.84 -0.21
C GLY A 50 2.90 -24.05 1.09
N ARG A 51 4.13 -23.57 1.29
CA ARG A 51 4.51 -22.79 2.48
C ARG A 51 5.40 -21.61 2.08
N CYS A 52 5.34 -20.56 2.89
CA CYS A 52 6.28 -19.44 2.76
C CYS A 52 6.63 -18.84 4.12
N THR A 53 7.73 -18.12 4.15
CA THR A 53 8.27 -17.48 5.36
C THR A 53 8.65 -16.04 5.07
N LEU A 54 8.48 -15.18 6.08
CA LEU A 54 9.10 -13.86 6.12
C LEU A 54 9.99 -13.75 7.36
N ARG A 55 11.28 -13.54 7.17
CA ARG A 55 12.24 -13.17 8.22
C ARG A 55 12.29 -11.65 8.32
N VAL A 56 12.08 -11.11 9.52
CA VAL A 56 11.95 -9.67 9.75
C VAL A 56 13.27 -9.11 10.28
N GLY A 57 13.87 -8.20 9.52
CA GLY A 57 15.14 -7.57 9.84
C GLY A 57 16.30 -8.05 8.96
N TYR A 58 17.52 -7.68 9.36
CA TYR A 58 18.74 -7.94 8.59
C TYR A 58 19.83 -8.46 9.50
N ASN A 59 20.57 -9.44 9.03
CA ASN A 59 21.83 -9.95 9.59
C ASN A 59 22.56 -10.78 8.54
N ASP A 60 23.75 -11.28 8.87
CA ASP A 60 24.59 -12.07 7.97
C ASP A 60 23.88 -13.32 7.40
N LEU A 61 22.92 -13.92 8.11
CA LEU A 61 22.20 -15.11 7.65
C LEU A 61 21.21 -14.80 6.51
N VAL A 62 20.72 -13.57 6.44
CA VAL A 62 19.82 -13.14 5.36
C VAL A 62 20.53 -13.13 4.01
N GLU A 63 21.86 -12.94 3.98
CA GLU A 63 22.62 -13.01 2.74
C GLU A 63 22.51 -14.37 2.06
N TYR A 64 22.34 -15.44 2.85
CA TYR A 64 22.20 -16.81 2.32
C TYR A 64 20.74 -17.25 2.27
N ALA A 65 19.97 -17.00 3.32
CA ALA A 65 18.62 -17.50 3.47
C ALA A 65 17.54 -16.58 2.85
N GLY A 66 17.90 -15.33 2.53
CA GLY A 66 16.96 -14.29 2.16
C GLY A 66 15.98 -13.92 3.30
N ASN A 67 15.22 -12.87 3.11
CA ASN A 67 14.10 -12.55 3.99
C ASN A 67 12.88 -13.40 3.67
N ILE A 68 12.63 -13.69 2.39
CA ILE A 68 11.50 -14.50 1.93
C ILE A 68 12.00 -15.86 1.46
N GLY A 69 11.37 -16.91 2.00
CA GLY A 69 11.47 -18.27 1.50
C GLY A 69 10.10 -18.81 1.11
N TYR A 70 10.03 -19.66 0.09
CA TYR A 70 8.79 -20.30 -0.33
C TYR A 70 9.04 -21.66 -0.98
N GLU A 71 8.06 -22.52 -0.85
CA GLU A 71 7.99 -23.82 -1.48
C GLU A 71 6.56 -24.11 -1.89
N VAL A 72 6.33 -24.39 -3.18
CA VAL A 72 5.03 -24.80 -3.72
C VAL A 72 5.08 -26.29 -4.00
N GLU A 73 4.09 -27.03 -3.51
CA GLU A 73 3.95 -28.45 -3.73
C GLU A 73 3.92 -28.79 -5.23
N GLU A 74 4.53 -29.87 -5.64
CA GLU A 74 4.83 -30.18 -7.03
C GLU A 74 3.58 -30.15 -7.91
N GLU A 75 2.50 -30.74 -7.45
CA GLU A 75 1.19 -30.81 -8.13
C GLU A 75 0.50 -29.47 -8.27
N HIS A 76 0.94 -28.45 -7.52
CA HIS A 76 0.37 -27.09 -7.51
C HIS A 76 1.27 -26.03 -8.16
N ARG A 77 2.38 -26.45 -8.81
CA ARG A 77 3.27 -25.52 -9.54
C ARG A 77 2.60 -25.00 -10.82
N GLY A 78 3.13 -23.88 -11.33
CA GLY A 78 2.61 -23.25 -12.56
C GLY A 78 1.49 -22.24 -12.35
N HIS A 79 0.92 -22.13 -11.16
CA HIS A 79 -0.18 -21.22 -10.83
C HIS A 79 0.26 -19.88 -10.23
N HIS A 80 1.52 -19.54 -10.27
CA HIS A 80 2.11 -18.31 -9.70
C HIS A 80 1.93 -18.11 -8.19
N TYR A 81 1.61 -19.14 -7.42
CA TYR A 81 1.38 -19.02 -5.98
C TYR A 81 2.58 -18.45 -5.22
N ALA A 82 3.81 -18.79 -5.63
CA ALA A 82 5.02 -18.20 -5.05
C ALA A 82 5.05 -16.68 -5.26
N LEU A 83 4.72 -16.18 -6.46
CA LEU A 83 4.69 -14.76 -6.79
C LEU A 83 3.64 -14.01 -5.96
N ILE A 84 2.42 -14.56 -5.89
CA ILE A 84 1.32 -13.99 -5.09
C ILE A 84 1.73 -13.92 -3.61
N SER A 85 2.32 -15.02 -3.09
CA SER A 85 2.83 -15.06 -1.71
C SER A 85 3.89 -14.00 -1.45
N CYS A 86 4.85 -13.82 -2.37
CA CYS A 86 5.86 -12.78 -2.23
C CYS A 86 5.22 -11.38 -2.16
N ARG A 87 4.24 -11.06 -3.00
CA ARG A 87 3.52 -9.78 -2.96
C ARG A 87 2.85 -9.53 -1.61
N LEU A 88 2.19 -10.54 -1.06
CA LEU A 88 1.59 -10.46 0.28
C LEU A 88 2.66 -10.27 1.35
N LEU A 89 3.77 -11.01 1.31
CA LEU A 89 4.86 -10.88 2.27
C LEU A 89 5.57 -9.51 2.19
N LEU A 90 5.66 -8.88 1.00
CA LEU A 90 6.15 -7.51 0.87
C LEU A 90 5.25 -6.50 1.63
N ARG A 91 3.91 -6.70 1.61
CA ARG A 91 3.00 -5.87 2.43
C ARG A 91 3.30 -6.02 3.92
N LEU A 92 3.51 -7.25 4.38
CA LEU A 92 3.85 -7.51 5.78
C LEU A 92 5.23 -6.93 6.14
N ALA A 93 6.22 -7.02 5.25
CA ALA A 93 7.53 -6.40 5.43
C ALA A 93 7.44 -4.88 5.58
N ARG A 94 6.58 -4.20 4.78
CA ARG A 94 6.30 -2.76 4.91
C ARG A 94 5.66 -2.41 6.27
N ARG A 95 4.75 -3.22 6.77
CA ARG A 95 4.16 -3.03 8.11
C ARG A 95 5.23 -3.11 9.21
N HIS A 96 6.27 -3.91 9.01
CA HIS A 96 7.46 -3.99 9.87
C HIS A 96 8.48 -2.88 9.61
N ARG A 97 8.20 -1.94 8.71
CA ARG A 97 9.08 -0.83 8.34
C ARG A 97 10.45 -1.30 7.82
N MET A 98 10.47 -2.43 7.14
CA MET A 98 11.66 -2.87 6.43
C MET A 98 11.86 -1.95 5.21
N GLU A 99 13.12 -1.65 4.89
CA GLU A 99 13.47 -0.79 3.75
C GLU A 99 13.60 -1.59 2.46
N GLU A 100 13.99 -2.85 2.60
CA GLU A 100 14.15 -3.77 1.48
C GLU A 100 13.90 -5.22 1.92
N VAL A 101 13.77 -6.09 0.93
CA VAL A 101 13.70 -7.55 1.10
C VAL A 101 14.71 -8.20 0.19
N LEU A 102 15.49 -9.13 0.72
CA LEU A 102 16.38 -9.99 -0.03
C LEU A 102 15.72 -11.36 -0.25
N ILE A 103 15.75 -11.84 -1.48
CA ILE A 103 15.33 -13.20 -1.85
C ILE A 103 16.53 -13.91 -2.46
N THR A 104 16.81 -15.11 -2.00
CA THR A 104 17.93 -15.91 -2.51
C THR A 104 17.39 -17.18 -3.17
N CYS A 105 18.02 -17.60 -4.24
CA CYS A 105 17.73 -18.87 -4.89
C CYS A 105 18.99 -19.44 -5.54
N ARG A 106 19.00 -20.73 -5.78
CA ARG A 106 20.06 -21.40 -6.53
C ARG A 106 20.02 -20.94 -7.99
N GLU A 107 21.19 -20.87 -8.61
CA GLU A 107 21.33 -20.45 -10.01
C GLU A 107 20.56 -21.35 -10.98
N ASP A 108 20.47 -22.64 -10.69
CA ASP A 108 19.73 -23.64 -11.46
C ASP A 108 18.22 -23.67 -11.18
N ASN A 109 17.74 -22.92 -10.16
CA ASN A 109 16.31 -22.81 -9.84
C ASN A 109 15.62 -21.76 -10.70
N PHE A 110 15.38 -22.09 -11.98
CA PHE A 110 14.75 -21.18 -12.94
C PHE A 110 13.36 -20.70 -12.52
N ALA A 111 12.59 -21.55 -11.81
CA ALA A 111 11.27 -21.18 -11.33
C ALA A 111 11.34 -20.05 -10.30
N SER A 112 12.28 -20.13 -9.36
CA SER A 112 12.49 -19.10 -8.35
C SER A 112 13.04 -17.81 -8.96
N ARG A 113 14.00 -17.91 -9.89
CA ARG A 113 14.52 -16.76 -10.63
C ARG A 113 13.40 -16.01 -11.35
N ARG A 114 12.57 -16.73 -12.10
CA ARG A 114 11.42 -16.14 -12.80
C ARG A 114 10.42 -15.49 -11.84
N THR A 115 10.21 -16.08 -10.67
CA THR A 115 9.37 -15.47 -9.62
C THR A 115 9.95 -14.13 -9.15
N CYS A 116 11.27 -14.05 -8.89
CA CYS A 116 11.94 -12.81 -8.49
C CYS A 116 11.86 -11.73 -9.59
N GLU A 117 12.08 -12.12 -10.85
CA GLU A 117 11.98 -11.23 -12.02
C GLU A 117 10.56 -10.70 -12.22
N GLN A 118 9.54 -11.56 -12.14
CA GLN A 118 8.12 -11.16 -12.24
C GLN A 118 7.65 -10.33 -11.04
N LEU A 119 8.29 -10.50 -9.88
CA LEU A 119 8.05 -9.66 -8.71
C LEU A 119 8.58 -8.22 -8.93
N GLY A 120 9.52 -8.05 -9.87
CA GLY A 120 10.24 -6.81 -10.11
C GLY A 120 11.49 -6.67 -9.23
N ALA A 121 11.94 -7.75 -8.57
CA ALA A 121 13.16 -7.70 -7.79
C ALA A 121 14.39 -7.61 -8.70
N THR A 122 15.37 -6.79 -8.32
CA THR A 122 16.60 -6.59 -9.09
C THR A 122 17.71 -7.56 -8.65
N PRO A 123 18.50 -8.10 -9.58
CA PRO A 123 19.70 -8.86 -9.23
C PRO A 123 20.62 -8.04 -8.31
N ALA A 124 21.04 -8.63 -7.20
CA ALA A 124 21.86 -7.95 -6.18
C ALA A 124 23.26 -8.58 -6.02
N GLY A 125 23.48 -9.76 -6.57
CA GLY A 125 24.77 -10.43 -6.54
C GLY A 125 24.68 -11.95 -6.53
N ARG A 126 25.82 -12.54 -6.29
CA ARG A 126 26.03 -13.97 -6.06
C ARG A 126 26.76 -14.15 -4.75
N VAL A 127 26.43 -15.19 -4.01
CA VAL A 127 27.08 -15.53 -2.75
C VAL A 127 27.31 -17.03 -2.65
N ASP A 128 28.52 -17.38 -2.27
CA ASP A 128 28.87 -18.78 -1.98
C ASP A 128 28.51 -19.11 -0.54
N VAL A 129 27.82 -20.21 -0.33
CA VAL A 129 27.46 -20.66 1.01
C VAL A 129 28.70 -21.24 1.69
N PRO A 130 29.17 -20.70 2.83
CA PRO A 130 30.31 -21.25 3.52
C PRO A 130 30.10 -22.70 3.93
N VAL A 131 31.14 -23.51 3.87
CA VAL A 131 31.10 -24.97 4.18
C VAL A 131 30.54 -25.27 5.57
N ASN A 132 30.75 -24.38 6.51
CA ASN A 132 30.25 -24.50 7.89
C ASN A 132 28.86 -23.87 8.11
N HIS A 133 28.21 -23.39 7.06
CA HIS A 133 26.87 -22.81 7.14
C HIS A 133 25.80 -23.89 7.04
N GLU A 134 24.70 -23.76 7.79
CA GLU A 134 23.61 -24.74 7.83
C GLU A 134 22.92 -24.96 6.46
N MET A 135 23.01 -23.98 5.55
CA MET A 135 22.47 -24.08 4.19
C MET A 135 23.47 -24.68 3.19
N TYR A 136 24.69 -24.98 3.63
CA TYR A 136 25.68 -25.62 2.76
C TYR A 136 25.21 -27.00 2.29
N ARG A 137 25.41 -27.31 1.03
CA ARG A 137 25.11 -28.59 0.42
C ARG A 137 26.35 -29.05 -0.34
N ALA A 138 26.97 -30.12 0.13
CA ALA A 138 28.21 -30.67 -0.48
C ALA A 138 27.99 -31.17 -1.93
N ASP A 139 26.74 -31.45 -2.29
CA ASP A 139 26.35 -31.91 -3.63
C ASP A 139 26.02 -30.77 -4.60
N SER A 140 26.21 -29.53 -4.18
CA SER A 140 25.89 -28.35 -4.97
C SER A 140 26.88 -27.22 -4.73
N ASP A 141 27.84 -27.09 -5.63
CA ASP A 141 28.80 -25.98 -5.69
C ASP A 141 28.18 -24.68 -6.30
N ALA A 142 26.91 -24.73 -6.71
CA ALA A 142 26.30 -23.59 -7.36
C ALA A 142 26.04 -22.45 -6.35
N PRO A 143 26.52 -21.23 -6.65
CA PRO A 143 26.28 -20.07 -5.80
C PRO A 143 24.79 -19.74 -5.71
N LEU A 144 24.42 -19.05 -4.64
CA LEU A 144 23.10 -18.47 -4.52
C LEU A 144 23.06 -17.13 -5.25
N LEU A 145 22.06 -16.96 -6.07
CA LEU A 145 21.71 -15.66 -6.64
C LEU A 145 20.90 -14.86 -5.62
N GLN A 146 21.24 -13.60 -5.49
CA GLN A 146 20.53 -12.66 -4.63
C GLN A 146 19.69 -11.72 -5.47
N TYR A 147 18.43 -11.53 -5.08
CA TYR A 147 17.51 -10.56 -5.64
C TYR A 147 17.04 -9.61 -4.55
N ARG A 148 17.08 -8.31 -4.83
CA ARG A 148 16.69 -7.25 -3.89
C ARG A 148 15.42 -6.60 -4.35
N TYR A 149 14.48 -6.40 -3.41
CA TYR A 149 13.27 -5.64 -3.63
C TYR A 149 13.22 -4.46 -2.64
N ARG A 150 13.27 -3.24 -3.16
CA ARG A 150 13.17 -2.03 -2.35
C ARG A 150 11.72 -1.73 -2.01
N LEU A 151 11.44 -1.46 -0.73
CA LEU A 151 10.10 -1.23 -0.23
C LEU A 151 9.72 0.26 -0.15
N GLY A 152 10.62 1.15 -0.54
CA GLY A 152 10.46 2.59 -0.51
C GLY A 152 9.32 3.07 -1.40
N LEU A 153 8.71 4.18 -0.97
CA LEU A 153 7.69 4.91 -1.71
C LEU A 153 8.16 6.34 -1.93
N GLU A 154 7.95 6.85 -3.13
CA GLU A 154 8.21 8.23 -3.49
C GLU A 154 6.90 9.00 -3.62
N LEU A 155 6.79 10.13 -2.93
CA LEU A 155 5.69 11.08 -3.10
C LEU A 155 6.17 12.21 -4.00
N ARG A 156 5.55 12.37 -5.14
CA ARG A 156 5.90 13.40 -6.13
C ARG A 156 4.69 13.82 -6.96
N PRO A 157 4.77 14.98 -7.67
CA PRO A 157 3.76 15.32 -8.66
C PRO A 157 3.59 14.20 -9.70
N VAL A 158 2.35 14.01 -10.13
CA VAL A 158 2.01 13.14 -11.26
C VAL A 158 2.41 13.85 -12.57
N THR A 159 2.90 13.10 -13.55
CA THR A 159 3.18 13.59 -14.89
C THR A 159 1.98 13.36 -15.82
N GLU A 160 1.91 14.07 -16.94
CA GLU A 160 0.83 13.91 -17.90
C GLU A 160 0.71 12.47 -18.43
N GLN A 161 1.85 11.77 -18.63
CA GLN A 161 1.88 10.39 -19.09
C GLN A 161 1.29 9.39 -18.07
N GLU A 162 1.23 9.78 -16.79
CA GLU A 162 0.74 8.93 -15.70
C GLU A 162 -0.74 9.12 -15.39
N LEU A 163 -1.44 10.04 -16.07
CA LEU A 163 -2.87 10.32 -15.82
C LEU A 163 -3.76 9.10 -16.07
N VAL A 164 -3.43 8.29 -17.05
CA VAL A 164 -4.12 7.00 -17.30
C VAL A 164 -4.00 6.07 -16.09
N GLU A 165 -2.82 6.03 -15.45
CA GLU A 165 -2.61 5.18 -14.26
C GLU A 165 -3.36 5.73 -13.04
N VAL A 166 -3.52 7.05 -12.92
CA VAL A 166 -4.38 7.65 -11.88
C VAL A 166 -5.84 7.26 -12.12
N GLY A 167 -6.33 7.34 -13.35
CA GLY A 167 -7.68 6.89 -13.71
C GLY A 167 -7.92 5.43 -13.36
N LYS A 168 -6.98 4.54 -13.68
CA LYS A 168 -7.04 3.11 -13.31
C LYS A 168 -7.04 2.90 -11.79
N LEU A 169 -6.28 3.71 -11.04
CA LEU A 169 -6.29 3.69 -9.57
C LEU A 169 -7.67 4.04 -9.04
N TYR A 170 -8.31 5.09 -9.56
CA TYR A 170 -9.67 5.48 -9.17
C TYR A 170 -10.67 4.36 -9.47
N GLU A 171 -10.66 3.79 -10.67
CA GLU A 171 -11.53 2.68 -11.05
C GLU A 171 -11.33 1.44 -10.16
N CYS A 172 -10.08 1.12 -9.81
CA CYS A 172 -9.76 0.01 -8.92
C CYS A 172 -10.30 0.24 -7.50
N VAL A 173 -10.17 1.46 -6.96
CA VAL A 173 -10.69 1.83 -5.63
C VAL A 173 -12.22 1.82 -5.64
N THR A 174 -12.84 2.38 -6.66
CA THR A 174 -14.30 2.38 -6.82
C THR A 174 -14.85 0.97 -6.92
N ALA A 175 -14.23 0.11 -7.72
CA ALA A 175 -14.66 -1.28 -7.86
C ALA A 175 -14.58 -2.07 -6.55
N ASP A 176 -13.52 -1.84 -5.74
CA ASP A 176 -13.35 -2.46 -4.42
C ASP A 176 -14.46 -2.00 -3.45
N GLN A 177 -14.79 -0.71 -3.46
CA GLN A 177 -15.87 -0.15 -2.63
C GLN A 177 -17.25 -0.65 -3.04
N LEU A 178 -17.53 -0.71 -4.34
CA LEU A 178 -18.81 -1.22 -4.86
C LEU A 178 -19.01 -2.72 -4.59
N ALA A 179 -17.92 -3.48 -4.47
CA ALA A 179 -17.98 -4.90 -4.08
C ALA A 179 -18.20 -5.10 -2.56
N GLY A 180 -18.03 -4.06 -1.74
CA GLY A 180 -18.20 -4.06 -0.29
C GLY A 180 -19.19 -2.97 0.17
N GLU A 181 -18.71 -2.07 1.02
CA GLU A 181 -19.46 -0.88 1.46
C GLU A 181 -18.97 0.34 0.68
N ASN A 182 -19.82 0.93 -0.15
CA ASN A 182 -19.51 2.19 -0.82
C ASN A 182 -19.72 3.36 0.14
N TYR A 183 -18.64 3.82 0.75
CA TYR A 183 -18.66 4.89 1.75
C TYR A 183 -18.14 6.23 1.22
N SER A 184 -17.54 6.27 0.03
CA SER A 184 -17.02 7.52 -0.54
C SER A 184 -18.02 8.28 -1.40
N GLY A 185 -19.10 7.63 -1.82
CA GLY A 185 -20.01 8.14 -2.84
C GLY A 185 -19.46 8.07 -4.27
N TRP A 186 -18.32 7.37 -4.47
CA TRP A 186 -17.77 7.14 -5.79
C TRP A 186 -18.57 6.06 -6.53
N ASP A 187 -18.68 6.21 -7.85
CA ASP A 187 -19.47 5.31 -8.69
C ASP A 187 -18.71 4.92 -9.97
N THR A 188 -19.39 4.23 -10.89
CA THR A 188 -18.79 3.79 -12.16
C THR A 188 -18.45 4.94 -13.11
N GLU A 189 -18.91 6.16 -12.84
CA GLU A 189 -18.68 7.35 -13.68
C GLU A 189 -17.73 8.35 -13.02
N TYR A 190 -17.54 8.28 -11.70
CA TYR A 190 -16.69 9.21 -10.95
C TYR A 190 -16.00 8.53 -9.76
N PRO A 191 -14.69 8.80 -9.51
CA PRO A 191 -13.74 9.54 -10.39
C PRO A 191 -13.17 8.64 -11.49
N LYS A 192 -12.70 9.27 -12.57
CA LYS A 192 -12.12 8.63 -13.75
C LYS A 192 -10.83 9.32 -14.20
N GLU A 193 -10.28 8.90 -15.35
CA GLU A 193 -9.13 9.56 -15.96
C GLU A 193 -9.39 11.04 -16.25
N TRP A 194 -10.60 11.42 -16.69
CA TRP A 194 -10.94 12.81 -16.94
C TRP A 194 -10.86 13.66 -15.66
N THR A 195 -11.25 13.12 -14.50
CA THR A 195 -11.06 13.76 -13.19
C THR A 195 -9.58 14.00 -12.90
N ALA A 196 -8.73 13.00 -13.17
CA ALA A 196 -7.29 13.14 -13.00
C ALA A 196 -6.71 14.25 -13.91
N ARG A 197 -7.22 14.39 -15.14
CA ARG A 197 -6.81 15.44 -16.08
C ARG A 197 -7.19 16.84 -15.59
N GLU A 198 -8.38 17.01 -15.05
CA GLU A 198 -8.84 18.27 -14.46
C GLU A 198 -7.98 18.67 -13.26
N LEU A 199 -7.77 17.76 -12.32
CA LEU A 199 -6.94 18.00 -11.14
C LEU A 199 -5.46 18.25 -11.50
N PHE A 200 -4.95 17.59 -12.52
CA PHE A 200 -3.62 17.85 -13.06
C PHE A 200 -3.49 19.24 -13.68
N ALA A 201 -4.49 19.68 -14.43
CA ALA A 201 -4.51 21.00 -15.03
C ALA A 201 -4.53 22.12 -13.97
N GLN A 202 -5.08 21.86 -12.79
CA GLN A 202 -5.05 22.75 -11.63
C GLN A 202 -3.69 22.74 -10.92
N GLY A 203 -2.78 21.81 -11.26
CA GLY A 203 -1.40 21.76 -10.76
C GLY A 203 -1.23 21.08 -9.41
N GLY A 204 -2.29 20.50 -8.83
CA GLY A 204 -2.29 19.95 -7.47
C GLY A 204 -2.17 18.43 -7.35
N LEU A 205 -2.08 17.68 -8.45
CA LEU A 205 -2.15 16.23 -8.43
C LEU A 205 -0.82 15.56 -8.08
N TYR A 206 -0.79 14.78 -6.99
CA TYR A 206 0.36 14.05 -6.49
C TYR A 206 0.07 12.55 -6.42
N GLY A 207 1.13 11.75 -6.58
CA GLY A 207 1.09 10.30 -6.47
C GLY A 207 2.14 9.75 -5.51
N LEU A 208 1.80 8.67 -4.83
CA LEU A 208 2.76 7.80 -4.16
C LEU A 208 3.13 6.66 -5.12
N PHE A 209 4.41 6.58 -5.45
CA PHE A 209 4.94 5.58 -6.38
C PHE A 209 5.85 4.61 -5.64
N GLU A 210 5.69 3.33 -5.95
CA GLU A 210 6.61 2.32 -5.47
C GLU A 210 7.97 2.47 -6.18
N GLN A 211 9.04 2.68 -5.42
CA GLN A 211 10.37 2.94 -5.99
C GLN A 211 10.92 1.78 -6.83
N GLN A 212 10.51 0.55 -6.52
CA GLN A 212 11.03 -0.63 -7.20
C GLN A 212 10.42 -0.83 -8.59
N THR A 213 9.11 -0.62 -8.71
CA THR A 213 8.35 -0.92 -9.93
C THR A 213 7.88 0.32 -10.69
N GLY A 214 7.92 1.49 -10.03
CA GLY A 214 7.29 2.71 -10.55
C GLY A 214 5.77 2.71 -10.47
N GLN A 215 5.15 1.69 -9.87
CA GLN A 215 3.69 1.59 -9.77
C GLN A 215 3.12 2.71 -8.92
N LEU A 216 2.09 3.39 -9.43
CA LEU A 216 1.26 4.30 -8.64
C LEU A 216 0.39 3.49 -7.67
N VAL A 217 0.49 3.80 -6.36
CA VAL A 217 -0.21 3.05 -5.31
C VAL A 217 -1.18 3.89 -4.50
N ALA A 218 -1.07 5.21 -4.58
CA ALA A 218 -2.03 6.15 -4.00
C ALA A 218 -1.91 7.51 -4.69
N SER A 219 -2.97 8.29 -4.67
CA SER A 219 -2.96 9.68 -5.18
C SER A 219 -3.87 10.57 -4.34
N ALA A 220 -3.62 11.87 -4.40
CA ALA A 220 -4.51 12.93 -3.95
C ALA A 220 -4.18 14.23 -4.68
N ALA A 221 -5.15 15.11 -4.82
CA ALA A 221 -4.92 16.46 -5.31
C ALA A 221 -5.00 17.48 -4.19
N TYR A 222 -4.18 18.53 -4.29
CA TYR A 222 -4.04 19.61 -3.31
C TYR A 222 -4.04 20.94 -4.05
N ASP A 223 -5.08 21.70 -3.87
CA ASP A 223 -5.23 23.02 -4.49
C ASP A 223 -6.03 23.98 -3.60
N ASN A 224 -6.41 25.12 -4.12
CA ASN A 224 -7.30 26.09 -3.47
C ASN A 224 -8.63 26.26 -4.22
N CYS A 225 -9.01 25.28 -5.02
CA CYS A 225 -10.28 25.23 -5.73
C CYS A 225 -11.31 24.52 -4.86
N PHE A 226 -12.27 25.24 -4.37
CA PHE A 226 -13.34 24.69 -3.53
C PHE A 226 -14.64 24.59 -4.33
N ASP A 227 -15.34 23.49 -4.19
CA ASP A 227 -16.67 23.34 -4.74
C ASP A 227 -17.65 24.37 -4.15
N SER A 228 -18.67 24.73 -4.92
CA SER A 228 -19.63 25.75 -4.52
C SER A 228 -20.32 25.48 -3.18
N CYS A 229 -20.43 24.22 -2.78
CA CYS A 229 -21.00 23.80 -1.51
C CYS A 229 -20.21 24.30 -0.29
N TYR A 230 -18.90 24.52 -0.43
CA TYR A 230 -18.06 25.07 0.65
C TYR A 230 -18.51 26.47 1.10
N GLN A 231 -19.19 27.22 0.23
CA GLN A 231 -19.76 28.54 0.58
C GLN A 231 -20.97 28.43 1.51
N GLN A 232 -21.60 27.26 1.60
CA GLN A 232 -22.76 27.01 2.45
C GLN A 232 -22.34 26.52 3.85
N VAL A 233 -21.06 26.23 4.06
CA VAL A 233 -20.54 25.72 5.33
C VAL A 233 -20.22 26.85 6.28
N SER A 234 -20.70 26.76 7.51
CA SER A 234 -20.40 27.70 8.59
C SER A 234 -19.05 27.37 9.24
N TRP A 235 -17.97 27.69 8.54
CA TRP A 235 -16.60 27.44 9.02
C TRP A 235 -16.30 28.14 10.34
N SER A 236 -15.47 27.55 11.20
CA SER A 236 -15.12 28.14 12.50
C SER A 236 -14.30 29.43 12.38
N ARG A 237 -13.60 29.62 11.23
CA ARG A 237 -12.82 30.83 10.94
C ARG A 237 -13.14 31.33 9.54
N THR A 238 -13.25 32.66 9.41
CA THR A 238 -13.28 33.32 8.12
C THR A 238 -11.84 33.47 7.63
N VAL A 239 -11.50 32.77 6.56
CA VAL A 239 -10.16 32.76 5.95
C VAL A 239 -10.33 32.94 4.44
N GLU A 240 -9.50 33.75 3.84
CA GLU A 240 -9.47 33.94 2.38
C GLU A 240 -9.15 32.60 1.68
N GLN A 241 -9.80 32.35 0.56
CA GLN A 241 -9.69 31.08 -0.16
C GLN A 241 -8.24 30.74 -0.56
N ASP A 242 -7.46 31.74 -0.98
CA ASP A 242 -6.06 31.62 -1.37
C ASP A 242 -5.13 31.28 -0.19
N LYS A 243 -5.63 31.36 1.05
CA LYS A 243 -4.94 30.95 2.27
C LYS A 243 -5.34 29.56 2.79
N LEU A 244 -6.11 28.85 2.02
CA LEU A 244 -6.59 27.51 2.38
C LEU A 244 -6.20 26.49 1.31
N LEU A 245 -5.89 25.29 1.75
CA LEU A 245 -5.70 24.12 0.90
C LEU A 245 -6.94 23.24 0.96
N CYS A 246 -7.37 22.73 -0.18
CA CYS A 246 -8.35 21.66 -0.29
C CYS A 246 -7.66 20.35 -0.68
N VAL A 247 -8.19 19.23 -0.22
CA VAL A 247 -7.72 17.90 -0.62
C VAL A 247 -8.84 17.18 -1.37
N HIS A 248 -8.56 16.81 -2.61
CA HIS A 248 -9.51 16.13 -3.49
C HIS A 248 -9.07 14.70 -3.81
N THR A 249 -10.04 13.83 -4.04
CA THR A 249 -9.85 12.46 -4.59
C THR A 249 -8.71 11.66 -3.96
N LEU A 250 -8.62 11.64 -2.62
CA LEU A 250 -7.66 10.81 -1.92
C LEU A 250 -7.97 9.32 -2.15
N ALA A 251 -7.14 8.67 -2.95
CA ALA A 251 -7.26 7.28 -3.34
C ALA A 251 -6.06 6.46 -2.86
N VAL A 252 -6.33 5.27 -2.31
CA VAL A 252 -5.29 4.29 -1.95
C VAL A 252 -5.68 2.95 -2.55
N HIS A 253 -4.81 2.40 -3.40
CA HIS A 253 -5.02 1.09 -4.02
C HIS A 253 -5.38 0.03 -2.97
N PRO A 254 -6.41 -0.82 -3.17
CA PRO A 254 -6.88 -1.78 -2.17
C PRO A 254 -5.77 -2.65 -1.58
N ASP A 255 -4.86 -3.15 -2.41
CA ASP A 255 -3.71 -3.95 -1.96
C ASP A 255 -2.71 -3.18 -1.08
N TRP A 256 -2.81 -1.86 -1.01
CA TRP A 256 -1.91 -0.97 -0.26
C TRP A 256 -2.59 -0.30 0.93
N GLN A 257 -3.87 -0.57 1.16
CA GLN A 257 -4.60 -0.07 2.32
C GLN A 257 -4.06 -0.68 3.62
N GLY A 258 -4.26 0.03 4.74
CA GLY A 258 -3.74 -0.38 6.05
C GLY A 258 -2.23 -0.18 6.25
N LEU A 259 -1.50 0.37 5.26
CA LEU A 259 -0.07 0.70 5.33
C LEU A 259 0.19 2.17 5.72
N GLY A 260 -0.84 2.93 6.02
CA GLY A 260 -0.74 4.34 6.42
C GLY A 260 -0.53 5.32 5.26
N LEU A 261 -0.81 4.93 4.01
CA LEU A 261 -0.59 5.80 2.84
C LEU A 261 -1.51 7.01 2.84
N GLY A 262 -2.80 6.85 3.17
CA GLY A 262 -3.72 7.98 3.33
C GLY A 262 -3.20 8.99 4.38
N ARG A 263 -2.70 8.50 5.51
CA ARG A 263 -2.06 9.36 6.53
C ARG A 263 -0.85 10.12 5.98
N ARG A 264 -0.04 9.47 5.15
CA ARG A 264 1.12 10.11 4.51
C ARG A 264 0.69 11.23 3.57
N LEU A 265 -0.34 11.00 2.76
CA LEU A 265 -0.91 12.01 1.85
C LEU A 265 -1.51 13.19 2.62
N MET A 266 -2.29 12.94 3.66
CA MET A 266 -2.88 14.01 4.48
C MET A 266 -1.84 14.82 5.26
N ARG A 267 -0.80 14.17 5.81
CA ARG A 267 0.31 14.90 6.45
C ARG A 267 1.08 15.76 5.45
N PHE A 268 1.19 15.30 4.21
CA PHE A 268 1.79 16.12 3.15
C PHE A 268 0.94 17.37 2.90
N ALA A 269 -0.40 17.27 2.84
CA ALA A 269 -1.29 18.44 2.74
C ALA A 269 -1.04 19.44 3.89
N GLN A 270 -0.98 18.97 5.14
CA GLN A 270 -0.68 19.81 6.30
C GLN A 270 0.70 20.48 6.20
N GLN A 271 1.71 19.74 5.76
CA GLN A 271 3.06 20.28 5.55
C GLN A 271 3.09 21.32 4.41
N GLN A 272 2.39 21.08 3.30
CA GLN A 272 2.28 22.04 2.21
C GLN A 272 1.59 23.32 2.67
N ALA A 273 0.50 23.22 3.42
CA ALA A 273 -0.18 24.39 3.98
C ALA A 273 0.79 25.22 4.84
N GLN A 274 1.49 24.60 5.78
CA GLN A 274 2.46 25.27 6.65
C GLN A 274 3.64 25.89 5.87
N GLN A 275 4.22 25.16 4.92
CA GLN A 275 5.39 25.62 4.17
C GLN A 275 5.07 26.76 3.22
N ASN A 276 3.84 26.81 2.68
CA ASN A 276 3.39 27.84 1.77
C ASN A 276 2.70 29.02 2.49
N GLY A 277 2.71 29.06 3.82
CA GLY A 277 2.11 30.14 4.61
C GLY A 277 0.59 30.19 4.50
N MET A 278 -0.05 29.06 4.25
CA MET A 278 -1.50 28.91 4.30
C MET A 278 -1.96 28.80 5.74
N GLU A 279 -3.22 29.15 6.01
CA GLU A 279 -3.78 29.13 7.35
C GLU A 279 -4.35 27.77 7.74
N GLY A 280 -4.74 26.95 6.76
CA GLY A 280 -5.32 25.64 7.07
C GLY A 280 -5.63 24.79 5.86
N VAL A 281 -6.24 23.63 6.14
CA VAL A 281 -6.72 22.65 5.17
C VAL A 281 -8.20 22.39 5.43
N ARG A 282 -9.01 22.39 4.39
CA ARG A 282 -10.41 21.99 4.41
C ARG A 282 -10.63 20.78 3.54
N ILE A 283 -11.52 19.92 3.98
CA ILE A 283 -11.89 18.69 3.27
C ILE A 283 -13.35 18.38 3.49
N ASP A 284 -13.91 17.61 2.59
CA ASP A 284 -15.20 16.95 2.76
C ASP A 284 -15.09 15.46 2.47
N THR A 285 -16.02 14.71 2.97
CA THR A 285 -16.13 13.27 2.70
C THR A 285 -17.53 12.77 3.01
N GLY A 286 -17.98 11.73 2.35
CA GLY A 286 -19.24 11.07 2.70
C GLY A 286 -19.30 10.68 4.18
N VAL A 287 -20.44 10.89 4.84
CA VAL A 287 -20.61 10.53 6.26
C VAL A 287 -20.41 9.06 6.54
N GLY A 288 -20.59 8.19 5.55
CA GLY A 288 -20.33 6.75 5.61
C GLY A 288 -18.84 6.40 5.56
N ASN A 289 -17.95 7.33 5.18
CA ASN A 289 -16.52 7.08 5.09
C ASN A 289 -15.85 7.05 6.47
N LEU A 290 -16.24 6.10 7.29
CA LEU A 290 -15.71 5.95 8.66
C LEU A 290 -14.17 5.79 8.70
N PRO A 291 -13.52 5.05 7.78
CA PRO A 291 -12.06 5.00 7.75
C PRO A 291 -11.41 6.35 7.46
N GLY A 292 -11.98 7.15 6.56
CA GLY A 292 -11.53 8.51 6.25
C GLY A 292 -11.71 9.45 7.43
N LEU A 293 -12.92 9.51 7.99
CA LEU A 293 -13.24 10.33 9.17
C LEU A 293 -12.32 10.01 10.35
N HIS A 294 -12.08 8.72 10.64
CA HIS A 294 -11.15 8.30 11.68
C HIS A 294 -9.72 8.78 11.41
N LEU A 295 -9.27 8.69 10.17
CA LEU A 295 -7.96 9.19 9.75
C LEU A 295 -7.84 10.71 9.97
N TYR A 296 -8.84 11.48 9.53
CA TYR A 296 -8.84 12.95 9.63
C TYR A 296 -8.85 13.41 11.08
N HIS A 297 -9.71 12.83 11.93
CA HIS A 297 -9.71 13.12 13.36
C HIS A 297 -8.37 12.82 14.04
N GLN A 298 -7.72 11.70 13.70
CA GLN A 298 -6.38 11.37 14.21
C GLN A 298 -5.28 12.36 13.76
N LEU A 299 -5.53 13.12 12.71
CA LEU A 299 -4.63 14.15 12.20
C LEU A 299 -5.01 15.56 12.70
N GLY A 300 -5.99 15.65 13.59
CA GLY A 300 -6.40 16.90 14.23
C GLY A 300 -7.42 17.72 13.43
N PHE A 301 -8.02 17.13 12.39
CA PHE A 301 -9.18 17.77 11.74
C PHE A 301 -10.39 17.73 12.67
N THR A 302 -11.18 18.77 12.64
CA THR A 302 -12.41 18.92 13.40
C THR A 302 -13.62 18.99 12.48
N ASP A 303 -14.71 18.33 12.90
CA ASP A 303 -15.99 18.40 12.19
C ASP A 303 -16.56 19.80 12.27
N VAL A 304 -17.08 20.28 11.16
CA VAL A 304 -17.71 21.60 11.06
C VAL A 304 -19.21 21.48 10.84
N GLN A 305 -19.60 20.83 9.76
CA GLN A 305 -21.00 20.75 9.35
C GLN A 305 -21.22 19.57 8.42
N THR A 306 -22.42 19.02 8.44
CA THR A 306 -22.89 18.04 7.47
C THR A 306 -23.85 18.73 6.49
N LEU A 307 -23.67 18.51 5.20
CA LEU A 307 -24.56 19.00 4.14
C LEU A 307 -24.96 17.87 3.22
N GLN A 308 -26.18 17.93 2.72
CA GLN A 308 -26.61 17.08 1.62
C GLN A 308 -26.13 17.66 0.29
N GLN A 309 -25.41 16.87 -0.47
CA GLN A 309 -24.91 17.21 -1.80
C GLN A 309 -25.58 16.32 -2.84
N ASP A 310 -25.86 16.88 -4.01
CA ASP A 310 -26.26 16.09 -5.15
C ASP A 310 -25.04 15.28 -5.61
N VAL A 311 -25.14 13.96 -5.61
CA VAL A 311 -24.12 13.09 -6.22
C VAL A 311 -24.15 13.34 -7.72
N HIS A 312 -23.06 13.06 -8.43
CA HIS A 312 -22.82 13.38 -9.85
C HIS A 312 -23.94 12.93 -10.83
N TYR A 313 -25.00 12.27 -10.35
CA TYR A 313 -26.20 11.89 -11.09
C TYR A 313 -27.47 12.44 -10.45
N GLU A 314 -28.38 12.94 -11.30
CA GLU A 314 -29.63 13.54 -10.88
C GLU A 314 -30.45 12.58 -9.98
N GLY A 315 -30.68 13.00 -8.75
CA GLY A 315 -31.69 12.44 -7.85
C GLY A 315 -31.21 11.76 -6.59
N ASP A 316 -29.96 11.34 -6.50
CA ASP A 316 -29.42 10.76 -5.27
C ASP A 316 -28.61 11.81 -4.49
N ARG A 317 -29.09 12.12 -3.28
CA ARG A 317 -28.39 13.01 -2.36
C ARG A 317 -27.61 12.20 -1.36
N THR A 318 -26.34 12.50 -1.24
CA THR A 318 -25.45 11.92 -0.24
C THR A 318 -25.07 12.98 0.80
N GLU A 319 -25.03 12.58 2.04
CA GLU A 319 -24.58 13.42 3.15
C GLU A 319 -23.05 13.47 3.19
N TYR A 320 -22.50 14.68 3.18
CA TYR A 320 -21.06 14.93 3.31
C TYR A 320 -20.76 15.63 4.62
N GLN A 321 -19.74 15.15 5.31
CA GLN A 321 -19.13 15.79 6.47
C GLN A 321 -18.02 16.73 5.99
N PHE A 322 -18.09 17.99 6.39
CA PHE A 322 -17.03 18.99 6.16
C PHE A 322 -16.16 19.09 7.40
N LEU A 323 -14.84 19.10 7.18
CA LEU A 323 -13.84 19.15 8.24
C LEU A 323 -12.80 20.22 7.92
N GLU A 324 -12.20 20.77 8.97
CA GLU A 324 -11.15 21.77 8.89
C GLU A 324 -10.00 21.47 9.84
N TRP A 325 -8.82 21.89 9.43
CA TRP A 325 -7.62 21.89 10.24
C TRP A 325 -6.86 23.20 10.00
N TYR A 326 -6.35 23.82 11.06
CA TYR A 326 -5.60 25.07 10.98
C TYR A 326 -4.16 24.92 11.52
N CYS A 327 -3.22 25.67 10.94
CA CYS A 327 -1.82 25.69 11.33
C CYS A 327 -1.61 26.26 12.75
#